data_ec769ba28aabded3574e3d84f597c6f0
#
_entry.id   ec769ba28aabded3574e3d84f597c6f0
#
_cell.length_a   1.000
_cell.length_b   1.000
_cell.length_c   1.000
_cell.angle_alpha   90.00
_cell.angle_beta   90.00
_cell.angle_gamma   90.00
#
_symmetry.space_group_name_H-M   'P 1'
#
loop_
_entity.id
_entity.type
_entity.pdbx_description
1 polymer ?
#
loop_
_entity_poly.entity_id
_entity_poly.type
_entity_poly.pdbx_seq_one_letter_code
_entity_poly.pdbx_strand_id
1 'polypeptide(L)'
;MTDIEDTYEAAAERLDRAFQRLEASVRSLNGRMRTRARIEADTQKLLAERAKFASDLDKASAKLKRLDDSAAEVARRLVVAMETVNDVLAK
;
A
#
# COMPACT_ATOMS: atom_id res chain seq x y z
N MET A 1 66.63 -12.80 -5.16
CA MET A 1 65.89 -11.97 -6.08
C MET A 1 64.52 -12.51 -6.39
N THR A 2 64.37 -13.84 -6.63
CA THR A 2 63.10 -14.49 -6.86
C THR A 2 62.11 -14.32 -5.67
N ASP A 3 62.62 -14.33 -4.44
CA ASP A 3 61.81 -14.20 -3.23
C ASP A 3 61.19 -12.81 -3.11
N ILE A 4 61.85 -11.75 -3.54
CA ILE A 4 61.35 -10.39 -3.51
C ILE A 4 60.25 -10.22 -4.57
N GLU A 5 60.45 -10.77 -5.76
CA GLU A 5 59.46 -10.74 -6.85
C GLU A 5 58.24 -11.53 -6.48
N ASP A 6 58.38 -12.74 -5.90
CA ASP A 6 57.27 -13.58 -5.44
C ASP A 6 56.49 -12.88 -4.31
N THR A 7 57.19 -12.19 -3.40
CA THR A 7 56.55 -11.42 -2.34
C THR A 7 55.79 -10.23 -2.88
N TYR A 8 56.37 -9.55 -3.89
CA TYR A 8 55.70 -8.44 -4.57
C TYR A 8 54.46 -8.89 -5.30
N GLU A 9 54.56 -9.96 -6.06
CA GLU A 9 53.41 -10.54 -6.78
C GLU A 9 52.31 -10.99 -5.80
N ALA A 10 52.68 -11.64 -4.68
CA ALA A 10 51.75 -12.04 -3.67
C ALA A 10 51.03 -10.83 -3.03
N ALA A 11 51.76 -9.75 -2.78
CA ALA A 11 51.21 -8.51 -2.28
C ALA A 11 50.24 -7.86 -3.28
N ALA A 12 50.63 -7.85 -4.58
CA ALA A 12 49.77 -7.34 -5.65
C ALA A 12 48.48 -8.15 -5.79
N GLU A 13 48.55 -9.47 -5.69
CA GLU A 13 47.37 -10.34 -5.73
C GLU A 13 46.45 -10.10 -4.55
N ARG A 14 47.00 -9.90 -3.36
CA ARG A 14 46.19 -9.57 -2.17
C ARG A 14 45.46 -8.25 -2.32
N LEU A 15 46.15 -7.26 -2.88
CA LEU A 15 45.60 -5.93 -3.14
C LEU A 15 44.45 -6.04 -4.16
N ASP A 16 44.66 -6.78 -5.23
CA ASP A 16 43.66 -7.01 -6.26
C ASP A 16 42.45 -7.68 -5.70
N ARG A 17 42.63 -8.72 -4.88
CA ARG A 17 41.50 -9.39 -4.20
C ARG A 17 40.76 -8.46 -3.25
N ALA A 18 41.48 -7.58 -2.55
CA ALA A 18 40.87 -6.60 -1.67
C ALA A 18 40.00 -5.61 -2.45
N PHE A 19 40.48 -5.14 -3.60
CA PHE A 19 39.73 -4.27 -4.50
C PHE A 19 38.47 -4.96 -5.04
N GLN A 20 38.60 -6.22 -5.44
CA GLN A 20 37.43 -7.00 -5.91
C GLN A 20 36.38 -7.16 -4.83
N ARG A 21 36.78 -7.40 -3.59
CA ARG A 21 35.86 -7.46 -2.45
C ARG A 21 35.18 -6.12 -2.19
N LEU A 22 35.94 -5.06 -2.29
CA LEU A 22 35.43 -3.70 -2.12
C LEU A 22 34.38 -3.37 -3.19
N GLU A 23 34.71 -3.68 -4.45
CA GLU A 23 33.76 -3.49 -5.57
C GLU A 23 32.46 -4.29 -5.35
N ALA A 24 32.60 -5.55 -4.94
CA ALA A 24 31.43 -6.40 -4.66
C ALA A 24 30.58 -5.84 -3.52
N SER A 25 31.23 -5.32 -2.47
CA SER A 25 30.54 -4.68 -1.35
C SER A 25 29.81 -3.41 -1.77
N VAL A 26 30.44 -2.60 -2.62
CA VAL A 26 29.82 -1.36 -3.15
C VAL A 26 28.61 -1.70 -4.01
N ARG A 27 28.72 -2.70 -4.88
CA ARG A 27 27.58 -3.16 -5.70
C ARG A 27 26.44 -3.66 -4.83
N SER A 28 26.75 -4.43 -3.79
CA SER A 28 25.75 -4.95 -2.85
C SER A 28 25.05 -3.82 -2.12
N LEU A 29 25.81 -2.82 -1.64
CA LEU A 29 25.24 -1.64 -0.98
C LEU A 29 24.33 -0.84 -1.92
N ASN A 30 24.78 -0.61 -3.16
CA ASN A 30 23.97 0.09 -4.15
C ASN A 30 22.69 -0.66 -4.47
N GLY A 31 22.74 -1.98 -4.56
CA GLY A 31 21.57 -2.82 -4.75
C GLY A 31 20.59 -2.72 -3.58
N ARG A 32 21.09 -2.72 -2.36
CA ARG A 32 20.27 -2.55 -1.15
C ARG A 32 19.64 -1.16 -1.09
N MET A 33 20.38 -0.14 -1.46
CA MET A 33 19.85 1.24 -1.48
C MET A 33 18.73 1.40 -2.51
N ARG A 34 18.87 0.80 -3.70
CA ARG A 34 17.82 0.80 -4.72
C ARG A 34 16.59 0.06 -4.25
N THR A 35 16.78 -1.11 -3.64
CA THR A 35 15.68 -1.92 -3.10
C THR A 35 14.95 -1.16 -2.00
N ARG A 36 15.69 -0.52 -1.10
CA ARG A 36 15.12 0.27 -0.01
C ARG A 36 14.31 1.46 -0.54
N ALA A 37 14.86 2.18 -1.53
CA ALA A 37 14.16 3.30 -2.16
C ALA A 37 12.87 2.84 -2.83
N ARG A 38 12.88 1.67 -3.48
CA ARG A 38 11.71 1.07 -4.11
C ARG A 38 10.65 0.69 -3.09
N ILE A 39 11.06 0.05 -1.99
CA ILE A 39 10.16 -0.32 -0.90
C ILE A 39 9.52 0.93 -0.30
N GLU A 40 10.29 1.97 -0.08
CA GLU A 40 9.80 3.24 0.46
C GLU A 40 8.79 3.89 -0.48
N ALA A 41 9.06 3.92 -1.78
CA ALA A 41 8.13 4.42 -2.79
C ALA A 41 6.84 3.59 -2.84
N ASP A 42 6.96 2.26 -2.82
CA ASP A 42 5.81 1.36 -2.80
C ASP A 42 4.99 1.53 -1.51
N THR A 43 5.64 1.73 -0.38
CA THR A 43 4.97 1.98 0.91
C THR A 43 4.17 3.27 0.86
N GLN A 44 4.72 4.35 0.31
CA GLN A 44 4.01 5.62 0.15
C GLN A 44 2.81 5.46 -0.75
N LYS A 45 2.95 4.74 -1.85
CA LYS A 45 1.86 4.44 -2.76
C LYS A 45 0.74 3.65 -2.08
N LEU A 46 1.10 2.61 -1.33
CA LEU A 46 0.13 1.80 -0.59
C LEU A 46 -0.60 2.60 0.48
N LEU A 47 0.08 3.50 1.18
CA LEU A 47 -0.55 4.39 2.16
C LEU A 47 -1.55 5.33 1.50
N ALA A 48 -1.22 5.88 0.33
CA ALA A 48 -2.12 6.74 -0.44
C ALA A 48 -3.36 5.96 -0.93
N GLU A 49 -3.16 4.75 -1.44
CA GLU A 49 -4.25 3.88 -1.86
C GLU A 49 -5.15 3.50 -0.68
N ARG A 50 -4.57 3.20 0.47
CA ARG A 50 -5.32 2.89 1.69
C ARG A 50 -6.20 4.06 2.12
N ALA A 51 -5.66 5.29 2.08
CA ALA A 51 -6.41 6.49 2.43
C ALA A 51 -7.57 6.71 1.45
N LYS A 52 -7.34 6.48 0.16
CA LYS A 52 -8.38 6.56 -0.87
C LYS A 52 -9.49 5.54 -0.63
N PHE A 53 -9.14 4.29 -0.37
CA PHE A 53 -10.13 3.24 -0.11
C PHE A 53 -10.91 3.50 1.15
N ALA A 54 -10.30 4.03 2.22
CA ALA A 54 -11.00 4.42 3.43
C ALA A 54 -12.02 5.52 3.15
N SER A 55 -11.65 6.52 2.36
CA SER A 55 -12.55 7.59 1.93
C SER A 55 -13.71 7.04 1.07
N ASP A 56 -13.42 6.16 0.14
CA ASP A 56 -14.42 5.53 -0.72
C ASP A 56 -15.39 4.67 0.11
N LEU A 57 -14.89 3.96 1.09
CA LEU A 57 -15.69 3.17 2.01
C LEU A 57 -16.64 4.04 2.83
N ASP A 58 -16.15 5.15 3.37
CA ASP A 58 -16.97 6.12 4.11
C ASP A 58 -18.10 6.68 3.24
N LYS A 59 -17.79 7.02 1.99
CA LYS A 59 -18.81 7.51 1.04
C LYS A 59 -19.84 6.45 0.72
N ALA A 60 -19.40 5.21 0.50
CA ALA A 60 -20.32 4.09 0.24
C ALA A 60 -21.22 3.82 1.45
N SER A 61 -20.65 3.84 2.65
CA SER A 61 -21.41 3.67 3.89
C SER A 61 -22.44 4.77 4.08
N ALA A 62 -22.10 6.01 3.78
CA ALA A 62 -23.02 7.14 3.85
C ALA A 62 -24.18 6.99 2.84
N LYS A 63 -23.88 6.51 1.62
CA LYS A 63 -24.93 6.24 0.61
C LYS A 63 -25.86 5.13 1.05
N LEU A 64 -25.33 4.05 1.61
CA LEU A 64 -26.13 2.95 2.13
C LEU A 64 -27.06 3.43 3.24
N LYS A 65 -26.56 4.24 4.16
CA LYS A 65 -27.36 4.82 5.23
C LYS A 65 -28.50 5.67 4.69
N ARG A 66 -28.24 6.51 3.68
CA ARG A 66 -29.28 7.32 3.04
C ARG A 66 -30.33 6.45 2.35
N LEU A 67 -29.91 5.37 1.70
CA LEU A 67 -30.85 4.42 1.08
C LEU A 67 -31.73 3.74 2.13
N ASP A 68 -31.12 3.30 3.24
CA ASP A 68 -31.89 2.70 4.33
C ASP A 68 -32.87 3.69 4.92
N ASP A 69 -32.48 4.93 5.17
CA ASP A 69 -33.33 5.98 5.69
C ASP A 69 -34.47 6.29 4.72
N SER A 70 -34.18 6.34 3.42
CA SER A 70 -35.22 6.56 2.38
C SER A 70 -36.16 5.39 2.28
N ALA A 71 -35.69 4.16 2.36
CA ALA A 71 -36.52 2.97 2.34
C ALA A 71 -37.43 2.91 3.57
N ALA A 72 -36.92 3.25 4.76
CA ALA A 72 -37.69 3.33 5.99
C ALA A 72 -38.80 4.39 5.89
N GLU A 73 -38.46 5.57 5.31
CA GLU A 73 -39.42 6.65 5.11
C GLU A 73 -40.55 6.24 4.12
N VAL A 74 -40.19 5.58 3.03
CA VAL A 74 -41.18 5.07 2.06
C VAL A 74 -42.09 4.04 2.72
N ALA A 75 -41.49 3.10 3.48
CA ALA A 75 -42.27 2.10 4.21
C ALA A 75 -43.26 2.74 5.20
N ARG A 76 -42.81 3.75 5.91
CA ARG A 76 -43.66 4.50 6.86
C ARG A 76 -44.81 5.20 6.13
N ARG A 77 -44.57 5.83 5.01
CA ARG A 77 -45.59 6.49 4.19
C ARG A 77 -46.62 5.50 3.64
N LEU A 78 -46.14 4.32 3.23
CA LEU A 78 -47.05 3.25 2.78
C LEU A 78 -47.99 2.79 3.88
N VAL A 79 -47.47 2.59 5.09
CA VAL A 79 -48.28 2.19 6.24
C VAL A 79 -49.34 3.26 6.54
N VAL A 80 -48.96 4.52 6.58
CA VAL A 80 -49.88 5.65 6.82
C VAL A 80 -50.93 5.73 5.72
N ALA A 81 -50.55 5.56 4.45
CA ALA A 81 -51.51 5.56 3.34
C ALA A 81 -52.48 4.42 3.43
N MET A 82 -52.05 3.22 3.80
CA MET A 82 -52.91 2.06 4.00
C MET A 82 -53.90 2.27 5.16
N GLU A 83 -53.45 2.84 6.27
CA GLU A 83 -54.34 3.19 7.40
C GLU A 83 -55.39 4.21 7.00
N THR A 84 -54.97 5.23 6.22
CA THR A 84 -55.92 6.24 5.70
C THR A 84 -56.98 5.61 4.79
N VAL A 85 -56.60 4.70 3.91
CA VAL A 85 -57.52 3.97 3.04
C VAL A 85 -58.48 3.13 3.85
N ASN A 86 -57.97 2.39 4.84
CA ASN A 86 -58.81 1.59 5.73
C ASN A 86 -59.80 2.43 6.51
N ASP A 87 -59.41 3.58 7.02
CA ASP A 87 -60.27 4.51 7.75
C ASP A 87 -61.39 5.04 6.84
N VAL A 88 -61.06 5.38 5.60
CA VAL A 88 -62.09 5.81 4.62
C VAL A 88 -63.06 4.69 4.27
N LEU A 89 -62.57 3.47 4.09
CA LEU A 89 -63.41 2.32 3.77
C LEU A 89 -64.30 1.89 4.94
N ALA A 90 -63.85 2.13 6.17
CA ALA A 90 -64.60 1.83 7.38
C ALA A 90 -65.77 2.79 7.65
N LYS A 91 -65.73 3.93 6.99
CA LYS A 91 -66.82 4.91 7.05
C LYS A 91 -67.87 4.55 6.02
#